data_6347e1d25b8cc7ee053360bfe32ecf67
#
_entry.id   6347e1d25b8cc7ee053360bfe32ecf67
#
_cell.length_a   1.000
_cell.length_b   1.000
_cell.length_c   1.000
_cell.angle_alpha   90.00
_cell.angle_beta   90.00
_cell.angle_gamma   90.00
#
_symmetry.space_group_name_H-M   'P 1'
#
loop_
_entity.id
_entity.type
_entity.pdbx_description
1 polymer ?
#
loop_
_entity_poly.entity_id
_entity_poly.type
_entity_poly.pdbx_seq_one_letter_code
_entity_poly.pdbx_strand_id
1 'polypeptide(L)'
;VVIVAGCGIHNCGTQASQHDGVHRFFVGKNSKVKYVEKHYGEGDGTGENVLNPVTDCHLDEGSYMEMETVQIKGVDSTNRKTKADLKANATLIIGEKIFTHGNQNATTEFEVTLDGENSHTHVVSRSVARDNSKQLFLSNVYGNNLCNGHTECDAIVMDRATVSAIPEIHANST
;
A
#
# COMPACT_ATOMS: atom_id res chain seq x y z
N VAL A 1 2.30 -4.15 19.44
CA VAL A 1 1.22 -3.16 19.37
C VAL A 1 0.35 -3.47 18.16
N VAL A 2 -0.98 -3.34 18.29
CA VAL A 2 -1.92 -3.45 17.17
C VAL A 2 -2.59 -2.08 17.02
N ILE A 3 -2.58 -1.56 15.78
CA ILE A 3 -3.17 -0.27 15.42
C ILE A 3 -4.15 -0.53 14.28
N VAL A 4 -5.37 -0.04 14.43
CA VAL A 4 -6.40 -0.09 13.38
C VAL A 4 -6.78 1.34 13.03
N ALA A 5 -6.65 1.71 11.77
CA ALA A 5 -7.03 3.02 11.24
C ALA A 5 -8.11 2.89 10.17
N GLY A 6 -8.92 3.93 10.05
CA GLY A 6 -9.87 4.08 8.97
C GLY A 6 -9.72 5.45 8.33
N CYS A 7 -9.49 5.48 7.02
CA CYS A 7 -9.48 6.70 6.21
C CYS A 7 -10.70 6.67 5.31
N GLY A 8 -11.68 7.51 5.62
CA GLY A 8 -12.96 7.55 4.91
C GLY A 8 -13.27 8.92 4.35
N ILE A 9 -14.02 8.93 3.25
CA ILE A 9 -14.60 10.14 2.67
C ILE A 9 -16.12 10.01 2.75
N HIS A 10 -16.80 11.02 3.25
CA HIS A 10 -18.25 11.14 3.20
C HIS A 10 -18.63 12.32 2.32
N ASN A 11 -19.08 12.04 1.09
CA ASN A 11 -19.43 13.06 0.11
C ASN A 11 -20.95 13.08 -0.11
N CYS A 12 -21.61 14.22 0.22
CA CYS A 12 -23.02 14.45 0.00
C CYS A 12 -23.26 15.57 -1.07
N GLY A 13 -22.21 15.98 -1.77
CA GLY A 13 -22.26 17.08 -2.72
C GLY A 13 -22.02 16.66 -4.16
N THR A 14 -21.92 17.67 -5.03
CA THR A 14 -21.62 17.51 -6.46
C THR A 14 -20.14 17.77 -6.80
N GLN A 15 -19.39 18.31 -5.84
CA GLN A 15 -17.96 18.59 -5.99
C GLN A 15 -17.12 17.39 -5.51
N ALA A 16 -15.92 17.25 -6.05
CA ALA A 16 -14.97 16.26 -5.60
C ALA A 16 -14.62 16.49 -4.12
N SER A 17 -14.52 15.40 -3.37
CA SER A 17 -14.03 15.39 -2.00
C SER A 17 -12.72 14.62 -1.95
N GLN A 18 -11.69 15.23 -1.37
CA GLN A 18 -10.35 14.66 -1.30
C GLN A 18 -9.87 14.54 0.14
N HIS A 19 -9.26 13.40 0.44
CA HIS A 19 -8.58 13.15 1.71
C HIS A 19 -7.14 12.69 1.44
N ASP A 20 -6.17 13.49 1.90
CA ASP A 20 -4.75 13.19 1.84
C ASP A 20 -4.25 12.94 3.26
N GLY A 21 -3.98 11.68 3.59
CA GLY A 21 -3.47 11.27 4.90
C GLY A 21 -1.98 10.97 4.85
N VAL A 22 -1.23 11.34 5.89
CA VAL A 22 0.18 10.94 6.06
C VAL A 22 0.34 10.19 7.36
N HIS A 23 0.75 8.93 7.27
CA HIS A 23 1.04 8.07 8.41
C HIS A 23 2.54 7.82 8.50
N ARG A 24 3.13 8.03 9.68
CA ARG A 24 4.55 7.74 9.93
C ARG A 24 4.72 6.77 11.08
N PHE A 25 5.50 5.74 10.84
CA PHE A 25 5.81 4.70 11.81
C PHE A 25 7.31 4.70 12.12
N PHE A 26 7.63 4.87 13.38
CA PHE A 26 8.98 4.68 13.90
C PHE A 26 8.96 3.46 14.81
N VAL A 27 9.35 2.32 14.26
CA VAL A 27 9.32 1.03 14.97
C VAL A 27 10.68 0.81 15.61
N GLY A 28 10.77 1.03 16.92
CA GLY A 28 12.02 0.93 17.66
C GLY A 28 12.58 -0.50 17.73
N LYS A 29 13.82 -0.63 18.19
CA LYS A 29 14.55 -1.90 18.29
C LYS A 29 13.72 -3.00 18.93
N ASN A 30 13.70 -4.19 18.30
CA ASN A 30 13.00 -5.39 18.76
C ASN A 30 11.51 -5.20 19.02
N SER A 31 10.91 -4.10 18.55
CA SER A 31 9.48 -3.82 18.69
C SER A 31 8.67 -4.52 17.61
N LYS A 32 7.40 -4.81 17.90
CA LYS A 32 6.47 -5.42 16.95
C LYS A 32 5.21 -4.58 16.80
N VAL A 33 4.85 -4.30 15.53
CA VAL A 33 3.65 -3.54 15.18
C VAL A 33 2.84 -4.32 14.17
N LYS A 34 1.53 -4.43 14.39
CA LYS A 34 0.55 -4.77 13.37
C LYS A 34 -0.32 -3.56 13.10
N TYR A 35 -0.34 -3.13 11.84
CA TYR A 35 -1.14 -2.01 11.35
C TYR A 35 -2.18 -2.48 10.35
N VAL A 36 -3.43 -2.16 10.59
CA VAL A 36 -4.54 -2.45 9.67
C VAL A 36 -5.19 -1.14 9.27
N GLU A 37 -5.23 -0.84 7.99
CA GLU A 37 -5.83 0.36 7.45
C GLU A 37 -6.98 0.02 6.50
N LYS A 38 -8.11 0.70 6.69
CA LYS A 38 -9.28 0.57 5.81
C LYS A 38 -9.57 1.89 5.11
N HIS A 39 -9.72 1.83 3.79
CA HIS A 39 -10.08 2.95 2.94
C HIS A 39 -11.48 2.76 2.39
N TYR A 40 -12.32 3.80 2.49
CA TYR A 40 -13.69 3.74 2.01
C TYR A 40 -14.24 5.12 1.67
N GLY A 41 -15.19 5.15 0.73
CA GLY A 41 -16.01 6.30 0.43
C GLY A 41 -17.47 6.01 0.71
N GLU A 42 -18.21 6.99 1.22
CA GLU A 42 -19.63 6.92 1.54
C GLU A 42 -20.32 8.22 1.15
N GLY A 43 -21.66 8.20 1.19
CA GLY A 43 -22.51 9.33 0.88
C GLY A 43 -23.30 9.14 -0.41
N ASP A 44 -24.26 10.02 -0.64
CA ASP A 44 -25.17 10.05 -1.77
C ASP A 44 -24.82 11.14 -2.79
N GLY A 45 -23.70 11.81 -2.58
CA GLY A 45 -23.16 12.81 -3.50
C GLY A 45 -22.75 12.20 -4.84
N THR A 46 -22.69 13.06 -5.86
CA THR A 46 -22.26 12.72 -7.22
C THR A 46 -20.84 13.18 -7.54
N GLY A 47 -20.22 13.90 -6.60
CA GLY A 47 -18.82 14.31 -6.71
C GLY A 47 -17.86 13.14 -6.52
N GLU A 48 -16.67 13.23 -7.11
CA GLU A 48 -15.62 12.23 -7.03
C GLU A 48 -15.06 12.11 -5.60
N ASN A 49 -14.82 10.89 -5.15
CA ASN A 49 -14.13 10.58 -3.90
C ASN A 49 -12.66 10.26 -4.17
N VAL A 50 -11.75 11.14 -3.77
CA VAL A 50 -10.30 11.03 -4.00
C VAL A 50 -9.57 10.75 -2.69
N LEU A 51 -8.78 9.68 -2.63
CA LEU A 51 -8.06 9.27 -1.43
C LEU A 51 -6.58 8.98 -1.76
N ASN A 52 -5.66 9.83 -1.29
CA ASN A 52 -4.22 9.71 -1.59
C ASN A 52 -3.41 9.55 -0.29
N PRO A 53 -3.40 8.37 0.32
CA PRO A 53 -2.64 8.15 1.55
C PRO A 53 -1.14 7.99 1.26
N VAL A 54 -0.33 8.52 2.16
CA VAL A 54 1.12 8.32 2.20
C VAL A 54 1.49 7.65 3.52
N THR A 55 2.30 6.61 3.44
CA THR A 55 2.80 5.89 4.62
C THR A 55 4.32 5.81 4.58
N ASP A 56 4.97 6.30 5.63
CA ASP A 56 6.43 6.21 5.82
C ASP A 56 6.72 5.29 7.02
N CYS A 57 7.53 4.24 6.80
CA CYS A 57 7.88 3.25 7.82
C CYS A 57 9.40 3.23 8.06
N HIS A 58 9.81 3.52 9.28
CA HIS A 58 11.22 3.45 9.72
C HIS A 58 11.36 2.30 10.71
N LEU A 59 11.98 1.20 10.28
CA LEU A 59 12.14 -0.02 11.07
C LEU A 59 13.56 -0.13 11.61
N ASP A 60 13.71 0.02 12.93
CA ASP A 60 15.00 -0.12 13.60
C ASP A 60 15.39 -1.60 13.77
N GLU A 61 16.61 -1.86 14.21
CA GLU A 61 17.21 -3.19 14.32
C GLU A 61 16.31 -4.21 15.05
N GLY A 62 16.11 -5.38 14.43
CA GLY A 62 15.32 -6.47 14.97
C GLY A 62 13.82 -6.19 15.08
N SER A 63 13.34 -5.08 14.54
CA SER A 63 11.91 -4.73 14.58
C SER A 63 11.10 -5.54 13.56
N TYR A 64 9.80 -5.65 13.82
CA TYR A 64 8.84 -6.34 12.97
C TYR A 64 7.60 -5.48 12.77
N MET A 65 7.22 -5.29 11.52
CA MET A 65 5.95 -4.64 11.18
C MET A 65 5.17 -5.47 10.17
N GLU A 66 3.90 -5.69 10.46
CA GLU A 66 2.91 -6.22 9.53
C GLU A 66 1.93 -5.09 9.20
N MET A 67 1.78 -4.78 7.91
CA MET A 67 0.85 -3.78 7.42
C MET A 67 -0.18 -4.43 6.51
N GLU A 68 -1.46 -4.26 6.81
CA GLU A 68 -2.56 -4.72 5.99
C GLU A 68 -3.42 -3.52 5.57
N THR A 69 -3.59 -3.33 4.27
CA THR A 69 -4.43 -2.25 3.72
C THR A 69 -5.56 -2.81 2.91
N VAL A 70 -6.76 -2.27 3.09
CA VAL A 70 -7.98 -2.74 2.45
C VAL A 70 -8.75 -1.57 1.86
N GLN A 71 -9.02 -1.60 0.55
CA GLN A 71 -9.87 -0.65 -0.16
C GLN A 71 -10.87 -1.39 -1.03
N ILE A 72 -12.17 -1.34 -0.67
CA ILE A 72 -13.18 -2.17 -1.31
C ILE A 72 -14.27 -1.35 -2.00
N LYS A 73 -14.64 -0.17 -1.49
CA LYS A 73 -15.77 0.59 -2.02
C LYS A 73 -15.62 2.09 -1.90
N GLY A 74 -16.31 2.79 -2.80
CA GLY A 74 -16.64 4.21 -2.67
C GLY A 74 -15.48 5.18 -2.88
N VAL A 75 -14.33 4.70 -3.32
CA VAL A 75 -13.19 5.55 -3.70
C VAL A 75 -13.06 5.51 -5.22
N ASP A 76 -13.21 6.66 -5.86
CA ASP A 76 -13.19 6.78 -7.31
C ASP A 76 -11.76 6.88 -7.86
N SER A 77 -10.89 7.56 -7.11
CA SER A 77 -9.48 7.71 -7.45
C SER A 77 -8.60 7.59 -6.22
N THR A 78 -7.54 6.79 -6.31
CA THR A 78 -6.52 6.70 -5.27
C THR A 78 -5.12 6.66 -5.85
N ASN A 79 -4.20 7.37 -5.19
CA ASN A 79 -2.77 7.26 -5.41
C ASN A 79 -2.11 7.04 -4.05
N ARG A 80 -1.90 5.77 -3.71
CA ARG A 80 -1.27 5.35 -2.46
C ARG A 80 0.24 5.25 -2.63
N LYS A 81 0.99 5.81 -1.68
CA LYS A 81 2.44 5.68 -1.63
C LYS A 81 2.87 5.16 -0.28
N THR A 82 3.67 4.11 -0.30
CA THR A 82 4.27 3.53 0.91
C THR A 82 5.77 3.46 0.74
N LYS A 83 6.51 4.08 1.66
CA LYS A 83 7.97 3.99 1.72
C LYS A 83 8.39 3.33 3.02
N ALA A 84 9.45 2.54 2.95
CA ALA A 84 10.03 1.92 4.14
C ALA A 84 11.55 1.81 4.04
N ASP A 85 12.22 2.01 5.17
CA ASP A 85 13.63 1.72 5.36
C ASP A 85 13.83 0.74 6.53
N LEU A 86 14.61 -0.31 6.29
CA LEU A 86 14.80 -1.40 7.22
C LEU A 86 16.26 -1.51 7.65
N LYS A 87 16.49 -1.49 8.96
CA LYS A 87 17.79 -1.75 9.57
C LYS A 87 18.05 -3.26 9.74
N ALA A 88 19.18 -3.63 10.32
CA ALA A 88 19.59 -5.02 10.47
C ALA A 88 18.53 -5.89 11.17
N ASN A 89 18.29 -7.09 10.66
CA ASN A 89 17.31 -8.06 11.18
C ASN A 89 15.87 -7.53 11.26
N ALA A 90 15.56 -6.38 10.64
CA ALA A 90 14.20 -5.85 10.59
C ALA A 90 13.34 -6.57 9.54
N THR A 91 12.05 -6.71 9.82
CA THR A 91 11.11 -7.38 8.93
C THR A 91 9.88 -6.51 8.68
N LEU A 92 9.52 -6.35 7.40
CA LEU A 92 8.29 -5.67 6.98
C LEU A 92 7.46 -6.59 6.08
N ILE A 93 6.25 -6.90 6.50
CA ILE A 93 5.27 -7.64 5.72
C ILE A 93 4.14 -6.69 5.30
N ILE A 94 3.88 -6.57 4.02
CA ILE A 94 2.79 -5.73 3.48
C ILE A 94 1.80 -6.62 2.73
N GLY A 95 0.55 -6.56 3.14
CA GLY A 95 -0.60 -7.15 2.44
C GLY A 95 -1.57 -6.07 2.00
N GLU A 96 -1.83 -5.97 0.70
CA GLU A 96 -2.84 -5.08 0.15
C GLU A 96 -4.01 -5.88 -0.42
N LYS A 97 -5.22 -5.39 -0.18
CA LYS A 97 -6.44 -5.88 -0.82
C LYS A 97 -7.18 -4.71 -1.45
N ILE A 98 -7.33 -4.75 -2.77
CA ILE A 98 -7.97 -3.65 -3.50
C ILE A 98 -9.05 -4.17 -4.45
N PHE A 99 -10.20 -3.52 -4.45
CA PHE A 99 -11.28 -3.79 -5.38
C PHE A 99 -11.68 -2.50 -6.08
N THR A 100 -11.69 -2.52 -7.40
CA THR A 100 -12.14 -1.40 -8.25
C THR A 100 -13.21 -1.85 -9.22
N HIS A 101 -14.17 -0.96 -9.47
CA HIS A 101 -15.26 -1.18 -10.40
C HIS A 101 -15.69 0.13 -11.09
N GLY A 102 -16.64 0.07 -12.02
CA GLY A 102 -17.09 1.25 -12.75
C GLY A 102 -15.94 1.90 -13.52
N ASN A 103 -15.68 3.16 -13.26
CA ASN A 103 -14.58 3.93 -13.86
C ASN A 103 -13.47 4.28 -12.84
N GLN A 104 -13.42 3.57 -11.71
CA GLN A 104 -12.45 3.83 -10.65
C GLN A 104 -11.02 3.61 -11.10
N ASN A 105 -10.11 4.40 -10.53
CA ASN A 105 -8.68 4.32 -10.80
C ASN A 105 -7.91 4.16 -9.49
N ALA A 106 -7.00 3.20 -9.43
CA ALA A 106 -6.15 2.99 -8.27
C ALA A 106 -4.69 2.82 -8.69
N THR A 107 -3.83 3.65 -8.14
CA THR A 107 -2.38 3.50 -8.22
C THR A 107 -1.85 3.21 -6.84
N THR A 108 -1.06 2.15 -6.73
CA THR A 108 -0.33 1.80 -5.52
C THR A 108 1.15 1.74 -5.81
N GLU A 109 1.93 2.44 -5.00
CA GLU A 109 3.39 2.51 -5.12
C GLU A 109 4.02 2.10 -3.79
N PHE A 110 4.85 1.05 -3.82
CA PHE A 110 5.68 0.60 -2.71
C PHE A 110 7.15 0.84 -3.03
N GLU A 111 7.86 1.44 -2.09
CA GLU A 111 9.31 1.62 -2.14
C GLU A 111 9.90 1.11 -0.81
N VAL A 112 10.64 0.02 -0.86
CA VAL A 112 11.25 -0.59 0.32
C VAL A 112 12.75 -0.67 0.17
N THR A 113 13.48 -0.09 1.12
CA THR A 113 14.94 -0.09 1.17
C THR A 113 15.42 -1.01 2.28
N LEU A 114 16.19 -2.03 1.91
CA LEU A 114 16.78 -3.03 2.79
C LEU A 114 18.26 -2.68 3.02
N ASP A 115 18.51 -1.77 3.97
CA ASP A 115 19.86 -1.27 4.28
C ASP A 115 20.61 -2.14 5.27
N GLY A 116 19.88 -2.82 6.15
CA GLY A 116 20.47 -3.63 7.20
C GLY A 116 20.72 -5.07 6.78
N GLU A 117 21.79 -5.67 7.31
CA GLU A 117 22.06 -7.10 7.16
C GLU A 117 20.90 -7.94 7.69
N ASN A 118 20.53 -9.01 6.99
CA ASN A 118 19.41 -9.90 7.29
C ASN A 118 18.06 -9.21 7.38
N SER A 119 17.91 -8.02 6.79
CA SER A 119 16.58 -7.40 6.68
C SER A 119 15.72 -8.15 5.68
N HIS A 120 14.40 -8.13 5.91
CA HIS A 120 13.45 -8.88 5.11
C HIS A 120 12.20 -8.07 4.79
N THR A 121 11.74 -8.13 3.55
CA THR A 121 10.43 -7.61 3.16
C THR A 121 9.64 -8.58 2.30
N HIS A 122 8.32 -8.59 2.49
CA HIS A 122 7.37 -9.35 1.69
C HIS A 122 6.19 -8.44 1.37
N VAL A 123 6.05 -8.07 0.08
CA VAL A 123 4.99 -7.18 -0.41
C VAL A 123 4.06 -7.98 -1.31
N VAL A 124 2.79 -8.07 -0.94
CA VAL A 124 1.76 -8.79 -1.71
C VAL A 124 0.56 -7.89 -1.93
N SER A 125 0.21 -7.63 -3.19
CA SER A 125 -1.03 -6.98 -3.57
C SER A 125 -1.98 -8.00 -4.20
N ARG A 126 -3.19 -8.12 -3.66
CA ARG A 126 -4.27 -8.92 -4.21
C ARG A 126 -5.43 -8.05 -4.61
N SER A 127 -5.82 -8.13 -5.86
CA SER A 127 -6.78 -7.20 -6.40
C SER A 127 -7.87 -7.85 -7.25
N VAL A 128 -9.00 -7.14 -7.33
CA VAL A 128 -10.05 -7.43 -8.30
C VAL A 128 -10.39 -6.12 -9.02
N ALA A 129 -10.38 -6.16 -10.34
CA ALA A 129 -10.78 -5.05 -11.19
C ALA A 129 -11.88 -5.48 -12.16
N ARG A 130 -12.95 -4.71 -12.23
CA ARG A 130 -14.07 -4.99 -13.14
C ARG A 130 -14.60 -3.72 -13.82
N ASP A 131 -15.53 -3.90 -14.75
CA ASP A 131 -16.16 -2.87 -15.58
C ASP A 131 -15.12 -2.16 -16.47
N ASN A 132 -14.87 -0.86 -16.28
CA ASN A 132 -13.85 -0.08 -16.98
C ASN A 132 -12.74 0.42 -16.04
N SER A 133 -12.64 -0.14 -14.83
CA SER A 133 -11.70 0.33 -13.84
C SER A 133 -10.25 0.05 -14.21
N LYS A 134 -9.33 0.80 -13.61
CA LYS A 134 -7.90 0.69 -13.89
C LYS A 134 -7.12 0.59 -12.60
N GLN A 135 -6.13 -0.31 -12.58
CA GLN A 135 -5.20 -0.43 -11.48
C GLN A 135 -3.76 -0.40 -12.00
N LEU A 136 -2.89 0.28 -11.26
CA LEU A 136 -1.45 0.30 -11.48
C LEU A 136 -0.76 -0.05 -10.15
N PHE A 137 0.02 -1.13 -10.15
CA PHE A 137 0.85 -1.56 -9.05
C PHE A 137 2.31 -1.32 -9.39
N LEU A 138 2.99 -0.53 -8.58
CA LEU A 138 4.42 -0.27 -8.65
C LEU A 138 5.07 -0.76 -7.36
N SER A 139 6.13 -1.54 -7.45
CA SER A 139 6.85 -2.02 -6.28
C SER A 139 8.35 -2.02 -6.53
N ASN A 140 9.07 -1.17 -5.81
CA ASN A 140 10.51 -1.04 -5.88
C ASN A 140 11.14 -1.55 -4.59
N VAL A 141 11.96 -2.60 -4.68
CA VAL A 141 12.71 -3.16 -3.56
C VAL A 141 14.19 -2.98 -3.79
N TYR A 142 14.85 -2.24 -2.91
CA TYR A 142 16.29 -1.96 -2.97
C TYR A 142 17.02 -2.79 -1.92
N GLY A 143 17.78 -3.80 -2.34
CA GLY A 143 18.62 -4.62 -1.49
C GLY A 143 20.04 -4.06 -1.44
N ASN A 144 20.37 -3.30 -0.39
CA ASN A 144 21.66 -2.63 -0.21
C ASN A 144 22.64 -3.44 0.65
N ASN A 145 22.23 -4.59 1.16
CA ASN A 145 23.03 -5.47 2.01
C ASN A 145 22.63 -6.94 1.79
N LEU A 146 23.21 -7.89 2.55
CA LEU A 146 22.72 -9.25 2.59
C LEU A 146 21.30 -9.27 3.18
N CYS A 147 20.30 -9.37 2.31
CA CYS A 147 18.91 -9.19 2.66
C CYS A 147 17.99 -10.09 1.82
N ASN A 148 16.70 -10.09 2.12
CA ASN A 148 15.73 -10.88 1.40
C ASN A 148 14.49 -10.02 1.08
N GLY A 149 14.14 -9.93 -0.20
CA GLY A 149 12.96 -9.19 -0.68
C GLY A 149 12.07 -10.05 -1.55
N HIS A 150 10.75 -9.93 -1.36
CA HIS A 150 9.73 -10.54 -2.19
C HIS A 150 8.67 -9.51 -2.54
N THR A 151 8.23 -9.49 -3.80
CA THR A 151 7.10 -8.69 -4.26
C THR A 151 6.22 -9.52 -5.17
N GLU A 152 4.89 -9.44 -4.96
CA GLU A 152 3.89 -10.23 -5.67
C GLU A 152 2.65 -9.39 -5.94
N CYS A 153 2.06 -9.54 -7.13
CA CYS A 153 0.80 -8.92 -7.49
C CYS A 153 -0.11 -9.94 -8.17
N ASP A 154 -1.18 -10.31 -7.47
CA ASP A 154 -2.25 -11.18 -7.98
C ASP A 154 -3.47 -10.35 -8.33
N ALA A 155 -4.00 -10.50 -9.54
CA ALA A 155 -5.17 -9.75 -9.98
C ALA A 155 -6.21 -10.65 -10.67
N ILE A 156 -7.47 -10.47 -10.29
CA ILE A 156 -8.62 -10.94 -11.05
C ILE A 156 -9.14 -9.77 -11.88
N VAL A 157 -9.12 -9.93 -13.21
CA VAL A 157 -9.51 -8.88 -14.15
C VAL A 157 -10.74 -9.33 -14.91
N MET A 158 -11.79 -8.52 -14.87
CA MET A 158 -13.09 -8.80 -15.49
C MET A 158 -13.52 -7.66 -16.42
N ASP A 159 -14.39 -7.96 -17.36
CA ASP A 159 -14.99 -7.01 -18.31
C ASP A 159 -13.94 -6.28 -19.16
N ARG A 160 -13.87 -4.96 -19.08
CA ARG A 160 -12.88 -4.11 -19.77
C ARG A 160 -11.87 -3.48 -18.83
N ALA A 161 -11.82 -3.95 -17.60
CA ALA A 161 -10.86 -3.46 -16.63
C ALA A 161 -9.41 -3.76 -17.06
N THR A 162 -8.49 -3.00 -16.53
CA THR A 162 -7.05 -3.19 -16.77
C THR A 162 -6.28 -3.16 -15.46
N VAL A 163 -5.32 -4.07 -15.33
CA VAL A 163 -4.36 -4.07 -14.22
C VAL A 163 -2.97 -4.14 -14.82
N SER A 164 -2.11 -3.20 -14.43
CA SER A 164 -0.69 -3.19 -14.77
C SER A 164 0.13 -3.37 -13.50
N ALA A 165 1.11 -4.27 -13.54
CA ALA A 165 2.04 -4.48 -12.43
C ALA A 165 3.48 -4.31 -12.92
N ILE A 166 4.24 -3.47 -12.23
CA ILE A 166 5.64 -3.18 -12.54
C ILE A 166 6.45 -3.36 -11.25
N PRO A 167 6.79 -4.62 -10.90
CA PRO A 167 7.70 -4.88 -9.80
C PRO A 167 9.15 -4.71 -10.27
N GLU A 168 9.94 -3.98 -9.47
CA GLU A 168 11.37 -3.80 -9.70
C GLU A 168 12.15 -4.24 -8.46
N ILE A 169 13.23 -4.97 -8.67
CA ILE A 169 14.15 -5.39 -7.61
C ILE A 169 15.55 -4.95 -7.98
N HIS A 170 16.16 -4.15 -7.11
CA HIS A 170 17.50 -3.63 -7.25
C HIS A 170 18.42 -4.33 -6.25
N ALA A 171 19.31 -5.18 -6.72
CA ALA A 171 20.34 -5.84 -5.91
C ALA A 171 21.62 -5.01 -5.97
N ASN A 172 21.89 -4.24 -4.93
CA ASN A 172 23.02 -3.30 -4.86
C ASN A 172 24.19 -3.84 -4.02
N SER A 173 24.00 -4.96 -3.32
CA SER A 173 25.06 -5.64 -2.54
C SER A 173 25.67 -6.80 -3.35
N THR A 174 26.95 -6.98 -3.21
CA THR A 174 27.75 -8.09 -3.76
C THR A 174 28.06 -9.12 -2.70
#